data_5045691fec2cf560f49d11916693a050
#
_entry.id   5045691fec2cf560f49d11916693a050
#
_cell.length_a   1.000
_cell.length_b   1.000
_cell.length_c   1.000
_cell.angle_alpha   90.00
_cell.angle_beta   90.00
_cell.angle_gamma   90.00
#
_symmetry.space_group_name_H-M   'P 1'
#
loop_
_entity.id
_entity.type
_entity.pdbx_description
1 polymer ?
#
loop_
_entity_poly.entity_id
_entity_poly.type
_entity_poly.pdbx_seq_one_letter_code
_entity_poly.pdbx_strand_id
1 'polypeptide(L)'
;MDSIFQTNEMIDTIAITKGKGTQGVVQRWGVTRLPRKTHRGLRKVACIGAWHPARVKWTVARAGQQGFHHRTEINKKVRTLRARSHCGCPGPASTGG
;
A
#
# COMPACT_ATOMS: atom_id res chain seq x y z
N MET A 1 15.04 1.09 23.91
CA MET A 1 14.63 0.09 22.88
C MET A 1 15.53 -1.13 22.90
N ASP A 2 16.76 -0.96 23.29
CA ASP A 2 17.78 -2.04 23.29
C ASP A 2 17.53 -3.16 24.33
N SER A 3 16.58 -2.98 25.24
CA SER A 3 16.18 -3.98 26.22
C SER A 3 15.06 -4.92 25.75
N ILE A 4 14.38 -4.58 24.65
CA ILE A 4 13.20 -5.32 24.17
C ILE A 4 13.53 -6.13 22.92
N PHE A 5 14.34 -5.59 22.04
CA PHE A 5 14.72 -6.24 20.79
C PHE A 5 16.22 -6.61 20.79
N GLN A 6 16.51 -7.77 20.21
CA GLN A 6 17.88 -8.24 20.03
C GLN A 6 18.26 -8.30 18.55
N THR A 7 19.54 -8.14 18.25
CA THR A 7 20.06 -8.32 16.90
C THR A 7 19.88 -9.76 16.46
N ASN A 8 19.44 -9.97 15.23
CA ASN A 8 19.09 -11.25 14.62
C ASN A 8 17.81 -11.91 15.14
N GLU A 9 17.04 -11.22 15.97
CA GLU A 9 15.72 -11.68 16.38
C GLU A 9 14.73 -11.64 15.19
N MET A 10 13.77 -12.56 15.22
CA MET A 10 12.66 -12.58 14.25
C MET A 10 11.45 -11.92 14.88
N ILE A 11 10.92 -10.91 14.21
CA ILE A 11 9.75 -10.14 14.68
C ILE A 11 8.62 -10.16 13.65
N ASP A 12 7.41 -9.96 14.13
CA ASP A 12 6.24 -9.71 13.29
C ASP A 12 5.88 -8.23 13.37
N THR A 13 5.52 -7.67 12.23
CA THR A 13 5.13 -6.25 12.15
C THR A 13 3.66 -6.12 11.79
N ILE A 14 2.92 -5.40 12.60
CA ILE A 14 1.52 -5.07 12.37
C ILE A 14 1.45 -3.56 12.07
N ALA A 15 0.97 -3.23 10.88
CA ALA A 15 0.94 -1.83 10.44
C ALA A 15 -0.16 -1.58 9.40
N ILE A 16 -0.37 -0.32 9.09
CA ILE A 16 -1.28 0.12 8.03
C ILE A 16 -0.46 0.57 6.83
N THR A 17 -0.80 0.08 5.66
CA THR A 17 -0.16 0.48 4.42
C THR A 17 -0.50 1.91 4.02
N LYS A 18 0.39 2.56 3.26
CA LYS A 18 0.17 3.93 2.78
C LYS A 18 -1.10 4.02 1.94
N GLY A 19 -1.98 4.95 2.27
CA GLY A 19 -3.20 5.21 1.52
C GLY A 19 -2.92 5.88 0.17
N LYS A 20 -3.61 5.43 -0.88
CA LYS A 20 -3.54 5.96 -2.24
C LYS A 20 -4.89 6.42 -2.77
N GLY A 21 -5.92 6.35 -1.94
CA GLY A 21 -7.30 6.69 -2.32
C GLY A 21 -7.93 5.71 -3.31
N THR A 22 -8.97 6.14 -3.97
CA THR A 22 -9.69 5.34 -4.97
C THR A 22 -8.92 5.30 -6.27
N GLN A 23 -8.62 4.10 -6.76
CA GLN A 23 -7.86 3.88 -7.99
C GLN A 23 -8.65 3.04 -8.98
N GLY A 24 -8.41 3.27 -10.28
CA GLY A 24 -8.98 2.47 -11.36
C GLY A 24 -8.36 1.07 -11.45
N VAL A 25 -9.00 0.18 -12.20
CA VAL A 25 -8.60 -1.23 -12.31
C VAL A 25 -7.18 -1.41 -12.86
N VAL A 26 -6.73 -0.55 -13.77
CA VAL A 26 -5.37 -0.64 -14.34
C VAL A 26 -4.31 -0.40 -13.26
N GLN A 27 -4.48 0.63 -12.45
CA GLN A 27 -3.55 0.94 -11.35
C GLN A 27 -3.69 -0.05 -10.19
N ARG A 28 -4.91 -0.39 -9.84
CA ARG A 28 -5.21 -1.20 -8.65
C ARG A 28 -4.88 -2.67 -8.84
N TRP A 29 -5.13 -3.22 -10.04
CA TRP A 29 -5.00 -4.65 -10.35
C TRP A 29 -3.98 -4.98 -11.44
N GLY A 30 -3.42 -3.97 -12.10
CA GLY A 30 -2.45 -4.18 -13.16
C GLY A 30 -3.02 -4.84 -14.41
N VAL A 31 -4.32 -4.65 -14.67
CA VAL A 31 -4.95 -5.21 -15.89
C VAL A 31 -4.42 -4.52 -17.13
N THR A 32 -4.35 -5.27 -18.23
CA THR A 32 -3.88 -4.76 -19.52
C THR A 32 -4.87 -3.71 -20.08
N ARG A 33 -4.32 -2.60 -20.59
CA ARG A 33 -5.13 -1.61 -21.31
C ARG A 33 -5.72 -2.22 -22.55
N LEU A 34 -6.99 -1.90 -22.81
CA LEU A 34 -7.66 -2.28 -24.05
C LEU A 34 -7.10 -1.49 -25.24
N PRO A 35 -7.32 -1.96 -26.50
CA PRO A 35 -6.87 -1.27 -27.70
C PRO A 35 -7.41 0.16 -27.81
N ARG A 36 -6.66 1.04 -28.49
CA ARG A 36 -6.99 2.47 -28.65
C ARG A 36 -8.41 2.73 -29.19
N LYS A 37 -8.89 1.89 -30.08
CA LYS A 37 -10.22 2.00 -30.72
C LYS A 37 -11.35 1.40 -29.89
N THR A 38 -11.12 1.06 -28.62
CA THR A 38 -12.16 0.48 -27.76
C THR A 38 -13.23 1.52 -27.44
N HIS A 39 -14.47 1.22 -27.77
CA HIS A 39 -15.63 2.03 -27.39
C HIS A 39 -15.82 2.01 -25.86
N ARG A 40 -16.30 3.10 -25.27
CA ARG A 40 -16.54 3.31 -23.82
C ARG A 40 -15.31 3.30 -22.91
N GLY A 41 -14.14 3.39 -23.50
CA GLY A 41 -12.88 3.55 -22.74
C GLY A 41 -12.01 2.30 -22.69
N LEU A 42 -10.71 2.55 -22.61
CA LEU A 42 -9.67 1.53 -22.71
C LEU A 42 -9.05 1.11 -21.35
N ARG A 43 -9.34 1.84 -20.30
CA ARG A 43 -8.83 1.55 -18.93
C ARG A 43 -9.88 0.79 -18.10
N LYS A 44 -10.41 -0.27 -18.65
CA LYS A 44 -11.49 -1.08 -18.07
C LYS A 44 -11.21 -2.56 -18.24
N VAL A 45 -11.95 -3.37 -17.51
CA VAL A 45 -12.05 -4.81 -17.74
C VAL A 45 -13.17 -5.05 -18.74
N ALA A 46 -12.89 -5.75 -19.83
CA ALA A 46 -13.85 -5.99 -20.90
C ALA A 46 -15.05 -6.82 -20.46
N CYS A 47 -14.82 -7.87 -19.68
CA CYS A 47 -15.85 -8.76 -19.15
C CYS A 47 -15.68 -8.95 -17.65
N ILE A 48 -16.76 -8.82 -16.91
CA ILE A 48 -16.79 -8.97 -15.44
C ILE A 48 -17.43 -10.29 -14.99
N GLY A 49 -17.89 -11.09 -15.93
CA GLY A 49 -18.51 -12.40 -15.67
C GLY A 49 -19.56 -12.78 -16.72
N ALA A 50 -20.05 -13.99 -16.60
CA ALA A 50 -21.12 -14.49 -17.43
C ALA A 50 -22.51 -13.98 -16.94
N TRP A 51 -23.57 -14.30 -17.71
CA TRP A 51 -24.95 -13.98 -17.29
C TRP A 51 -25.32 -14.67 -15.97
N HIS A 52 -24.99 -15.92 -15.85
CA HIS A 52 -25.13 -16.66 -14.60
C HIS A 52 -23.74 -17.06 -14.03
N PRO A 53 -23.54 -16.89 -12.73
CA PRO A 53 -24.43 -16.33 -11.70
C PRO A 53 -24.71 -14.84 -11.92
N ALA A 54 -25.92 -14.37 -11.61
CA ALA A 54 -26.37 -12.98 -11.79
C ALA A 54 -25.71 -11.99 -10.82
N ARG A 55 -24.43 -12.21 -10.52
CA ARG A 55 -23.60 -11.38 -9.64
C ARG A 55 -22.17 -11.34 -10.13
N VAL A 56 -21.44 -10.30 -9.78
CA VAL A 56 -20.00 -10.22 -10.01
C VAL A 56 -19.29 -10.88 -8.83
N LYS A 57 -18.40 -11.84 -9.10
CA LYS A 57 -17.59 -12.48 -8.07
C LYS A 57 -16.62 -11.47 -7.45
N TRP A 58 -16.29 -11.65 -6.18
CA TRP A 58 -15.32 -10.78 -5.48
C TRP A 58 -13.91 -10.84 -6.05
N THR A 59 -13.57 -11.90 -6.77
CA THR A 59 -12.26 -12.11 -7.42
C THR A 59 -12.05 -11.27 -8.68
N VAL A 60 -13.12 -10.66 -9.21
CA VAL A 60 -13.03 -9.84 -10.42
C VAL A 60 -12.39 -8.49 -10.10
N ALA A 61 -11.44 -8.09 -10.92
CA ALA A 61 -10.78 -6.80 -10.79
C ALA A 61 -11.77 -5.63 -10.95
N ARG A 62 -11.85 -4.77 -9.93
CA ARG A 62 -12.74 -3.59 -9.90
C ARG A 62 -11.99 -2.39 -9.35
N ALA A 63 -12.42 -1.19 -9.74
CA ALA A 63 -11.96 0.04 -9.11
C ALA A 63 -12.35 0.08 -7.63
N GLY A 64 -11.57 0.76 -6.82
CA GLY A 64 -11.84 0.94 -5.40
C GLY A 64 -10.63 1.46 -4.64
N GLN A 65 -10.69 1.39 -3.32
CA GLN A 65 -9.64 1.85 -2.42
C GLN A 65 -8.35 1.05 -2.63
N GLN A 66 -7.25 1.76 -2.78
CA GLN A 66 -5.90 1.20 -2.79
C GLN A 66 -5.09 1.75 -1.62
N GLY A 67 -4.46 0.87 -0.87
CA GLY A 67 -3.73 1.24 0.33
C GLY A 67 -4.64 1.54 1.53
N PHE A 68 -4.04 1.99 2.62
CA PHE A 68 -4.69 2.14 3.91
C PHE A 68 -5.29 0.83 4.43
N HIS A 69 -4.53 -0.27 4.22
CA HIS A 69 -4.92 -1.60 4.64
C HIS A 69 -4.12 -2.04 5.86
N HIS A 70 -4.79 -2.63 6.84
CA HIS A 70 -4.15 -3.31 7.96
C HIS A 70 -3.48 -4.59 7.43
N ARG A 71 -2.16 -4.73 7.72
CA ARG A 71 -1.36 -5.88 7.31
C ARG A 71 -0.51 -6.36 8.47
N THR A 72 -0.33 -7.67 8.53
CA THR A 72 0.63 -8.32 9.40
C THR A 72 1.68 -8.98 8.54
N GLU A 73 2.93 -8.57 8.67
CA GLU A 73 4.07 -9.18 8.01
C GLU A 73 4.88 -9.97 9.03
N ILE A 74 5.05 -11.25 8.78
CA ILE A 74 5.75 -12.18 9.65
C ILE A 74 7.20 -12.41 9.23
N ASN A 75 8.01 -12.94 10.15
CA ASN A 75 9.39 -13.38 9.91
C ASN A 75 10.30 -12.25 9.36
N LYS A 76 10.20 -11.06 9.95
CA LYS A 76 11.13 -9.95 9.67
C LYS A 76 12.33 -10.06 10.59
N LYS A 77 13.53 -10.19 10.04
CA LYS A 77 14.76 -10.27 10.82
C LYS A 77 15.26 -8.89 11.21
N VAL A 78 15.50 -8.69 12.49
CA VAL A 78 16.13 -7.49 13.03
C VAL A 78 17.61 -7.52 12.67
N ARG A 79 18.04 -6.67 11.75
CA ARG A 79 19.43 -6.63 11.29
C ARG A 79 20.30 -5.72 12.14
N THR A 80 19.81 -4.54 12.47
CA THR A 80 20.55 -3.54 13.24
C THR A 80 19.59 -2.73 14.09
N LEU A 81 19.95 -2.57 15.36
CA LEU A 81 19.28 -1.64 16.26
C LEU A 81 20.03 -0.31 16.25
N ARG A 82 19.33 0.77 15.91
CA ARG A 82 19.84 2.13 16.09
C ARG A 82 19.05 2.83 17.18
N ALA A 83 19.71 3.21 18.26
CA ALA A 83 19.16 4.20 19.16
C ALA A 83 18.92 5.48 18.36
N ARG A 84 17.68 5.99 18.36
CA ARG A 84 17.38 7.28 17.74
C ARG A 84 18.08 8.35 18.57
N SER A 85 19.25 8.79 18.12
CA SER A 85 19.83 10.04 18.63
C SER A 85 18.75 11.11 18.42
N HIS A 86 18.36 11.79 19.48
CA HIS A 86 17.48 12.95 19.39
C HIS A 86 18.21 13.97 18.51
N CYS A 87 17.86 14.04 17.22
CA CYS A 87 18.25 15.15 16.41
C CYS A 87 17.57 16.38 17.02
N GLY A 88 18.33 17.11 17.83
CA GLY A 88 17.97 18.48 18.20
C GLY A 88 17.86 19.25 16.90
N CYS A 89 16.66 19.49 16.43
CA CYS A 89 16.42 20.46 15.37
C CYS A 89 16.92 21.80 15.94
N PRO A 90 17.92 22.48 15.35
CA PRO A 90 18.24 23.84 15.74
C PRO A 90 16.96 24.68 15.47
N GLY A 91 16.37 25.19 16.54
CA GLY A 91 15.27 26.15 16.43
C GLY A 91 15.67 27.31 15.53
N PRO A 92 14.70 27.98 14.87
CA PRO A 92 15.00 29.14 14.05
C PRO A 92 15.72 30.18 14.94
N ALA A 93 16.91 30.57 14.50
CA ALA A 93 17.66 31.64 15.14
C ALA A 93 16.77 32.89 15.21
N SER A 94 16.46 33.33 16.40
CA SER A 94 15.84 34.63 16.63
C SER A 94 16.81 35.69 16.18
N THR A 95 16.60 36.27 15.00
CA THR A 95 17.22 37.53 14.58
C THR A 95 16.63 38.62 15.46
N GLY A 96 17.30 38.89 16.59
CA GLY A 96 17.15 40.14 17.31
C GLY A 96 18.05 41.20 16.67
N GLY A 97 17.50 42.30 16.36
CA GLY A 97 18.15 43.51 15.94
C GLY A 97 17.14 44.65 15.93
#